data_6fddfeddbdcb3562df46e97d789fd1a1
#
_entry.id   6fddfeddbdcb3562df46e97d789fd1a1
#
_cell.length_a   1.000
_cell.length_b   1.000
_cell.length_c   1.000
_cell.angle_alpha   90.00
_cell.angle_beta   90.00
_cell.angle_gamma   90.00
#
_symmetry.space_group_name_H-M   'P 1'
#
loop_
_entity.id
_entity.type
_entity.pdbx_description
1 polymer ?
#
loop_
_entity_poly.entity_id
_entity_poly.type
_entity_poly.pdbx_seq_one_letter_code
_entity_poly.pdbx_strand_id
1 'polypeptide(L)'
;MSGGDRALELLAASRPEAAPGRDELLADGGGLMNTMSNELGVPEAVDRNTFQSALDALRVREKAHTRDGDALAAARRRLPTVAVDGATRLIGKRGAVSLLDGFEGRRMLVAYYFMWHPGHPAPEQCEGCTWLTPQVRELSYIHSRDVTYAVFCQGPYEESARYRDFMGWEMPWYSAEDSLDTLLVGRRVGLFHIVCYLRQGSHVYETYWTTGRGGEAMDNSYDLLDLTVYGRQEMWEDSPTGWPQRFKGKQTIRTDGRPTAQRSRLKAGCSDDLGTVRRGTAPDSSS
;
A
#
# COMPACT_ATOMS: atom_id res chain seq x y z
N MET A 1 -16.01 22.74 -22.16
CA MET A 1 -16.44 22.30 -20.80
C MET A 1 -16.15 20.82 -20.72
N SER A 2 -15.11 20.49 -19.99
CA SER A 2 -14.36 19.23 -20.10
C SER A 2 -14.89 18.15 -19.14
N GLY A 3 -14.83 16.88 -19.62
CA GLY A 3 -15.33 15.69 -18.93
C GLY A 3 -14.52 15.21 -17.70
N GLY A 4 -13.74 16.10 -17.06
CA GLY A 4 -12.90 15.75 -15.91
C GLY A 4 -13.61 15.81 -14.54
N ASP A 5 -14.69 16.55 -14.42
CA ASP A 5 -15.32 16.79 -13.12
C ASP A 5 -16.29 15.65 -12.67
N ARG A 6 -16.76 14.83 -13.60
CA ARG A 6 -17.69 13.73 -13.26
C ARG A 6 -17.07 12.51 -12.58
N ALA A 7 -15.77 12.30 -12.74
CA ALA A 7 -15.10 11.14 -12.14
C ALA A 7 -14.76 11.36 -10.66
N LEU A 8 -14.61 12.64 -10.23
CA LEU A 8 -14.34 12.97 -8.83
C LEU A 8 -15.60 12.96 -7.95
N GLU A 9 -16.78 13.22 -8.53
CA GLU A 9 -18.05 13.15 -7.80
C GLU A 9 -18.50 11.71 -7.47
N LEU A 10 -18.15 10.75 -8.29
CA LEU A 10 -18.51 9.33 -8.05
C LEU A 10 -17.69 8.66 -6.93
N LEU A 11 -16.54 9.21 -6.57
CA LEU A 11 -15.73 8.74 -5.43
C LEU A 11 -16.11 9.40 -4.10
N ALA A 12 -16.86 10.50 -4.14
CA ALA A 12 -17.34 11.20 -2.95
C ALA A 12 -18.69 10.67 -2.42
N ALA A 13 -19.43 9.89 -3.21
CA ALA A 13 -20.78 9.45 -2.91
C ALA A 13 -20.90 8.19 -2.02
N SER A 14 -19.79 7.67 -1.48
CA SER A 14 -19.79 6.46 -0.62
C SER A 14 -19.46 6.75 0.84
N ARG A 15 -19.80 7.93 1.36
CA ARG A 15 -19.76 8.17 2.81
C ARG A 15 -21.12 7.90 3.40
N PRO A 16 -21.27 6.99 4.39
CA PRO A 16 -22.47 6.93 5.18
C PRO A 16 -22.60 8.24 6.00
N GLU A 17 -23.81 8.81 6.03
CA GLU A 17 -24.16 9.99 6.81
C GLU A 17 -23.87 9.78 8.29
N ALA A 18 -23.26 10.77 8.92
CA ALA A 18 -23.05 10.81 10.35
C ALA A 18 -24.40 11.00 11.07
N ALA A 19 -24.67 10.15 12.03
CA ALA A 19 -25.80 10.30 12.94
C ALA A 19 -25.66 11.58 13.79
N PRO A 20 -26.79 12.25 14.15
CA PRO A 20 -26.77 13.52 14.87
C PRO A 20 -26.31 13.37 16.32
N GLY A 21 -25.65 14.42 16.82
CA GLY A 21 -25.07 14.54 18.14
C GLY A 21 -26.12 14.44 19.28
N ARG A 22 -25.67 13.89 20.36
CA ARG A 22 -26.30 14.06 21.70
C ARG A 22 -25.33 14.87 22.54
N ASP A 23 -25.62 16.15 22.63
CA ASP A 23 -25.25 16.98 23.77
C ASP A 23 -26.35 16.91 24.84
N GLU A 24 -25.88 17.11 26.09
CA GLU A 24 -26.65 17.32 27.33
C GLU A 24 -27.25 16.10 28.05
N LEU A 25 -26.54 15.75 29.13
CA LEU A 25 -27.12 15.82 30.49
C LEU A 25 -26.01 15.62 31.53
N LEU A 26 -25.65 16.73 32.18
CA LEU A 26 -24.96 16.76 33.47
C LEU A 26 -25.96 16.46 34.57
N ALA A 27 -25.64 15.58 35.53
CA ALA A 27 -25.66 15.84 36.95
C ALA A 27 -25.54 14.57 37.81
N ASP A 28 -24.60 14.65 38.70
CA ASP A 28 -24.59 14.16 40.11
C ASP A 28 -24.56 12.68 40.44
N GLY A 29 -23.57 12.35 41.27
CA GLY A 29 -23.72 11.55 42.46
C GLY A 29 -22.99 10.21 42.55
N GLY A 30 -21.87 10.18 43.29
CA GLY A 30 -21.60 9.05 44.17
C GLY A 30 -20.75 7.93 43.64
N GLY A 31 -19.53 7.89 44.13
CA GLY A 31 -18.49 6.90 43.82
C GLY A 31 -18.91 5.44 43.93
N LEU A 32 -18.53 4.71 42.96
CA LEU A 32 -18.02 3.34 43.07
C LEU A 32 -16.91 3.22 42.02
N MET A 33 -15.67 3.07 42.46
CA MET A 33 -14.58 2.59 41.60
C MET A 33 -15.00 1.22 41.08
N ASN A 34 -15.67 1.21 39.94
CA ASN A 34 -15.85 0.01 39.16
C ASN A 34 -14.53 -0.14 38.35
N THR A 35 -13.66 -1.00 38.83
CA THR A 35 -12.58 -1.57 38.03
C THR A 35 -13.26 -2.28 36.86
N MET A 36 -13.59 -1.54 35.80
CA MET A 36 -14.00 -2.15 34.57
C MET A 36 -12.80 -2.97 34.07
N SER A 37 -12.89 -4.28 34.25
CA SER A 37 -12.04 -5.22 33.56
C SER A 37 -12.09 -4.84 32.09
N ASN A 38 -10.94 -4.45 31.54
CA ASN A 38 -10.78 -4.07 30.15
C ASN A 38 -10.73 -5.36 29.31
N GLU A 39 -11.72 -6.25 29.51
CA GLU A 39 -11.84 -7.48 28.74
C GLU A 39 -12.37 -7.13 27.35
N LEU A 40 -11.58 -7.51 26.35
CA LEU A 40 -11.99 -7.38 24.96
C LEU A 40 -13.26 -8.20 24.74
N GLY A 41 -14.20 -7.66 23.95
CA GLY A 41 -15.33 -8.42 23.48
C GLY A 41 -14.88 -9.69 22.75
N VAL A 42 -15.55 -10.79 22.94
CA VAL A 42 -15.31 -12.06 22.26
C VAL A 42 -16.61 -12.59 21.67
N PRO A 43 -16.57 -13.32 20.54
CA PRO A 43 -17.75 -13.99 20.00
C PRO A 43 -18.33 -14.98 21.00
N GLU A 44 -19.63 -15.24 20.88
CA GLU A 44 -20.29 -16.28 21.65
C GLU A 44 -19.70 -17.67 21.34
N ALA A 45 -19.44 -18.45 22.37
CA ALA A 45 -19.02 -19.84 22.21
C ALA A 45 -20.25 -20.72 22.00
N VAL A 46 -20.31 -21.43 20.89
CA VAL A 46 -21.40 -22.35 20.51
C VAL A 46 -20.86 -23.78 20.32
N ASP A 47 -21.77 -24.74 20.18
CA ASP A 47 -21.40 -26.11 19.83
C ASP A 47 -20.83 -26.19 18.39
N ARG A 48 -20.12 -27.31 18.10
CA ARG A 48 -19.46 -27.53 16.81
C ARG A 48 -20.42 -27.53 15.62
N ASN A 49 -21.63 -28.02 15.76
CA ASN A 49 -22.58 -28.10 14.65
C ASN A 49 -23.15 -26.72 14.33
N THR A 50 -23.46 -25.92 15.34
CA THR A 50 -23.90 -24.54 15.18
C THR A 50 -22.81 -23.70 14.50
N PHE A 51 -21.56 -23.80 14.97
CA PHE A 51 -20.42 -23.16 14.34
C PHE A 51 -20.26 -23.58 12.87
N GLN A 52 -20.31 -24.88 12.59
CA GLN A 52 -20.13 -25.40 11.23
C GLN A 52 -21.21 -24.89 10.29
N SER A 53 -22.47 -24.84 10.74
CA SER A 53 -23.57 -24.32 9.95
C SER A 53 -23.39 -22.85 9.57
N ALA A 54 -22.96 -22.02 10.53
CA ALA A 54 -22.64 -20.61 10.29
C ALA A 54 -21.45 -20.45 9.33
N LEU A 55 -20.40 -21.25 9.50
CA LEU A 55 -19.23 -21.23 8.63
C LEU A 55 -19.60 -21.67 7.19
N ASP A 56 -20.45 -22.67 7.02
CA ASP A 56 -20.87 -23.11 5.68
C ASP A 56 -21.71 -22.05 4.96
N ALA A 57 -22.54 -21.30 5.67
CA ALA A 57 -23.24 -20.16 5.12
C ALA A 57 -22.27 -19.03 4.69
N LEU A 58 -21.24 -18.74 5.48
CA LEU A 58 -20.20 -17.78 5.12
C LEU A 58 -19.43 -18.24 3.85
N ARG A 59 -19.06 -19.51 3.78
CA ARG A 59 -18.34 -20.09 2.61
C ARG A 59 -19.09 -19.95 1.28
N VAL A 60 -20.40 -19.89 1.29
CA VAL A 60 -21.18 -19.59 0.07
C VAL A 60 -20.84 -18.20 -0.45
N ARG A 61 -20.73 -17.21 0.44
CA ARG A 61 -20.35 -15.82 0.10
C ARG A 61 -18.89 -15.74 -0.33
N GLU A 62 -17.97 -16.42 0.35
CA GLU A 62 -16.55 -16.46 -0.03
C GLU A 62 -16.36 -17.05 -1.42
N LYS A 63 -17.08 -18.13 -1.77
CA LYS A 63 -17.05 -18.68 -3.13
C LYS A 63 -17.61 -17.73 -4.18
N ALA A 64 -18.63 -16.95 -3.86
CA ALA A 64 -19.15 -15.94 -4.77
C ALA A 64 -18.10 -14.84 -5.00
N HIS A 65 -17.48 -14.33 -3.94
CA HIS A 65 -16.41 -13.34 -4.01
C HIS A 65 -15.21 -13.84 -4.85
N THR A 66 -14.80 -15.10 -4.69
CA THR A 66 -13.72 -15.70 -5.50
C THR A 66 -14.08 -15.67 -7.00
N ARG A 67 -15.32 -16.04 -7.37
CA ARG A 67 -15.77 -15.99 -8.77
C ARG A 67 -15.80 -14.57 -9.34
N ASP A 68 -16.22 -13.60 -8.52
CA ASP A 68 -16.20 -12.18 -8.91
C ASP A 68 -14.75 -11.70 -9.12
N GLY A 69 -13.83 -12.11 -8.26
CA GLY A 69 -12.40 -11.87 -8.43
C GLY A 69 -11.85 -12.44 -9.73
N ASP A 70 -12.21 -13.69 -10.08
CA ASP A 70 -11.84 -14.33 -11.35
C ASP A 70 -12.41 -13.58 -12.56
N ALA A 71 -13.66 -13.12 -12.47
CA ALA A 71 -14.29 -12.33 -13.52
C ALA A 71 -13.61 -10.98 -13.72
N LEU A 72 -13.25 -10.28 -12.64
CA LEU A 72 -12.45 -9.04 -12.68
C LEU A 72 -11.08 -9.27 -13.30
N ALA A 73 -10.38 -10.33 -12.92
CA ALA A 73 -9.10 -10.70 -13.52
C ALA A 73 -9.23 -10.98 -15.02
N ALA A 74 -10.31 -11.65 -15.43
CA ALA A 74 -10.62 -11.88 -16.84
C ALA A 74 -10.92 -10.57 -17.59
N ALA A 75 -11.61 -9.62 -16.97
CA ALA A 75 -11.88 -8.30 -17.54
C ALA A 75 -10.58 -7.49 -17.72
N ARG A 76 -9.68 -7.48 -16.71
CA ARG A 76 -8.36 -6.81 -16.82
C ARG A 76 -7.57 -7.33 -18.03
N ARG A 77 -7.58 -8.63 -18.31
CA ARG A 77 -6.90 -9.22 -19.49
C ARG A 77 -7.46 -8.78 -20.83
N ARG A 78 -8.61 -8.11 -20.86
CA ARG A 78 -9.28 -7.61 -22.08
C ARG A 78 -9.23 -6.09 -22.22
N LEU A 79 -8.59 -5.39 -21.28
CA LEU A 79 -8.41 -3.94 -21.39
C LEU A 79 -7.58 -3.61 -22.63
N PRO A 80 -7.88 -2.51 -23.32
CA PRO A 80 -6.98 -1.94 -24.31
C PRO A 80 -5.68 -1.49 -23.62
N THR A 81 -4.62 -1.36 -24.42
CA THR A 81 -3.30 -1.00 -23.92
C THR A 81 -2.87 0.38 -24.44
N VAL A 82 -1.96 1.03 -23.75
CA VAL A 82 -1.37 2.30 -24.15
C VAL A 82 0.11 2.10 -24.46
N ALA A 83 0.56 2.56 -25.63
CA ALA A 83 1.99 2.53 -25.98
C ALA A 83 2.78 3.48 -25.07
N VAL A 84 3.91 3.00 -24.57
CA VAL A 84 4.87 3.74 -23.75
C VAL A 84 6.24 3.65 -24.41
N ASP A 85 7.00 4.75 -24.36
CA ASP A 85 8.36 4.71 -24.88
C ASP A 85 9.25 3.79 -24.05
N GLY A 86 9.67 2.67 -24.64
CA GLY A 86 10.57 1.71 -24.02
C GLY A 86 11.95 2.25 -23.70
N ALA A 87 12.37 3.35 -24.34
CA ALA A 87 13.62 4.05 -24.05
C ALA A 87 13.53 5.02 -22.87
N THR A 88 12.33 5.20 -22.27
CA THR A 88 12.15 6.06 -21.10
C THR A 88 13.19 5.76 -20.03
N ARG A 89 13.86 6.82 -19.56
CA ARG A 89 15.04 6.72 -18.69
C ARG A 89 14.66 6.36 -17.27
N LEU A 90 15.39 5.41 -16.72
CA LEU A 90 15.43 5.07 -15.29
C LEU A 90 16.89 5.15 -14.81
N ILE A 91 17.09 5.25 -13.50
CA ILE A 91 18.42 5.13 -12.89
C ILE A 91 18.45 3.84 -12.06
N GLY A 92 19.35 2.95 -12.42
CA GLY A 92 19.62 1.71 -11.70
C GLY A 92 21.02 1.69 -11.07
N LYS A 93 21.41 0.55 -10.53
CA LYS A 93 22.72 0.35 -9.86
C LYS A 93 23.94 0.75 -10.71
N ARG A 94 23.84 0.64 -12.02
CA ARG A 94 24.93 0.95 -12.96
C ARG A 94 24.75 2.29 -13.68
N GLY A 95 23.89 3.15 -13.20
CA GLY A 95 23.55 4.43 -13.81
C GLY A 95 22.27 4.37 -14.64
N ALA A 96 22.23 5.19 -15.71
CA ALA A 96 21.05 5.28 -16.57
C ALA A 96 20.80 3.97 -17.34
N VAL A 97 19.53 3.54 -17.31
CA VAL A 97 18.99 2.38 -18.03
C VAL A 97 17.66 2.77 -18.66
N SER A 98 17.13 1.95 -19.54
CA SER A 98 15.82 2.16 -20.16
C SER A 98 14.68 1.46 -19.37
N LEU A 99 13.43 1.83 -19.65
CA LEU A 99 12.27 1.09 -19.16
C LEU A 99 12.31 -0.38 -19.62
N LEU A 100 12.83 -0.65 -20.84
CA LEU A 100 13.04 -2.01 -21.34
C LEU A 100 13.98 -2.83 -20.46
N ASP A 101 15.02 -2.21 -19.87
CA ASP A 101 15.92 -2.89 -18.95
C ASP A 101 15.21 -3.28 -17.65
N GLY A 102 14.20 -2.50 -17.22
CA GLY A 102 13.36 -2.79 -16.04
C GLY A 102 12.59 -4.11 -16.13
N PHE A 103 12.40 -4.66 -17.33
CA PHE A 103 11.80 -5.98 -17.55
C PHE A 103 12.72 -7.14 -17.19
N GLU A 104 14.01 -6.91 -16.95
CA GLU A 104 14.99 -7.96 -16.62
C GLU A 104 14.93 -9.14 -17.61
N GLY A 105 14.72 -8.84 -18.89
CA GLY A 105 14.62 -9.83 -19.96
C GLY A 105 13.26 -10.53 -20.12
N ARG A 106 12.30 -10.31 -19.21
CA ARG A 106 10.95 -10.93 -19.24
C ARG A 106 9.98 -10.12 -20.08
N ARG A 107 8.83 -10.74 -20.43
CA ARG A 107 7.81 -10.08 -21.27
C ARG A 107 6.89 -9.16 -20.50
N MET A 108 6.68 -9.38 -19.22
CA MET A 108 5.78 -8.58 -18.40
C MET A 108 6.52 -7.95 -17.23
N LEU A 109 6.05 -6.77 -16.80
CA LEU A 109 6.60 -6.04 -15.68
C LEU A 109 5.45 -5.52 -14.82
N VAL A 110 5.53 -5.80 -13.54
CA VAL A 110 4.75 -5.11 -12.49
C VAL A 110 5.69 -4.13 -11.82
N ALA A 111 5.49 -2.85 -12.07
CA ALA A 111 6.28 -1.77 -11.49
C ALA A 111 5.52 -1.17 -10.30
N TYR A 112 6.12 -1.23 -9.11
CA TYR A 112 5.62 -0.55 -7.92
C TYR A 112 6.29 0.81 -7.78
N TYR A 113 5.53 1.90 -7.96
CA TYR A 113 6.02 3.27 -7.81
C TYR A 113 6.04 3.66 -6.34
N PHE A 114 7.19 3.53 -5.74
CA PHE A 114 7.43 3.78 -4.31
C PHE A 114 7.48 5.30 -4.06
N MET A 115 6.65 5.80 -3.17
CA MET A 115 6.69 7.19 -2.72
C MET A 115 7.99 7.47 -1.98
N TRP A 116 8.64 8.57 -2.30
CA TRP A 116 9.89 8.96 -1.67
C TRP A 116 9.83 10.40 -1.16
N HIS A 117 10.43 10.65 -0.01
CA HIS A 117 10.60 11.97 0.56
C HIS A 117 12.09 12.33 0.49
N PRO A 118 12.54 13.04 -0.58
CA PRO A 118 13.95 13.35 -0.80
C PRO A 118 14.54 14.16 0.36
N GLY A 119 15.75 13.81 0.81
CA GLY A 119 16.43 14.47 1.92
C GLY A 119 15.87 14.17 3.31
N HIS A 120 14.83 13.34 3.43
CA HIS A 120 14.31 12.92 4.73
C HIS A 120 14.97 11.64 5.21
N PRO A 121 15.18 11.48 6.53
CA PRO A 121 15.78 10.29 7.11
C PRO A 121 14.83 9.07 7.01
N ALA A 122 15.36 7.88 7.23
CA ALA A 122 14.60 6.64 7.14
C ALA A 122 13.28 6.63 7.96
N PRO A 123 13.23 7.16 9.20
CA PRO A 123 11.99 7.22 9.97
C PRO A 123 10.87 8.04 9.31
N GLU A 124 11.21 9.00 8.47
CA GLU A 124 10.27 9.93 7.84
C GLU A 124 9.81 9.46 6.44
N GLN A 125 10.33 8.34 5.96
CA GLN A 125 9.90 7.78 4.69
C GLN A 125 8.47 7.21 4.76
N CYS A 126 7.83 7.04 3.60
CA CYS A 126 6.43 6.60 3.49
C CYS A 126 6.21 5.26 4.19
N GLU A 127 5.39 5.25 5.25
CA GLU A 127 5.06 4.05 6.01
C GLU A 127 4.29 3.01 5.20
N GLY A 128 3.36 3.46 4.33
CA GLY A 128 2.57 2.57 3.48
C GLY A 128 3.43 1.83 2.48
N CYS A 129 4.34 2.54 1.79
CA CYS A 129 5.26 1.91 0.86
C CYS A 129 6.25 0.98 1.58
N THR A 130 6.72 1.40 2.77
CA THR A 130 7.61 0.58 3.61
C THR A 130 6.93 -0.71 4.09
N TRP A 131 5.63 -0.66 4.30
CA TRP A 131 4.84 -1.82 4.70
C TRP A 131 4.47 -2.73 3.54
N LEU A 132 4.06 -2.19 2.37
CA LEU A 132 3.66 -2.97 1.20
C LEU A 132 4.84 -3.69 0.53
N THR A 133 5.98 -3.02 0.40
CA THR A 133 7.13 -3.55 -0.38
C THR A 133 7.61 -4.92 0.11
N PRO A 134 7.81 -5.20 1.41
CA PRO A 134 8.29 -6.50 1.87
C PRO A 134 7.26 -7.63 1.77
N GLN A 135 6.02 -7.34 1.44
CA GLN A 135 4.97 -8.34 1.27
C GLN A 135 5.13 -9.15 -0.02
N VAL A 136 5.79 -8.58 -1.03
CA VAL A 136 6.18 -9.25 -2.27
C VAL A 136 7.65 -9.64 -2.19
N ARG A 137 7.93 -10.78 -1.56
CA ARG A 137 9.31 -11.20 -1.27
C ARG A 137 9.79 -12.35 -2.14
N GLU A 138 8.99 -13.39 -2.29
CA GLU A 138 9.34 -14.55 -3.10
C GLU A 138 8.92 -14.31 -4.56
N LEU A 139 9.91 -14.15 -5.44
CA LEU A 139 9.70 -13.74 -6.82
C LEU A 139 9.70 -14.91 -7.83
N SER A 140 10.14 -16.10 -7.45
CA SER A 140 10.30 -17.22 -8.39
C SER A 140 8.99 -17.63 -9.06
N TYR A 141 7.87 -17.57 -8.34
CA TYR A 141 6.53 -17.85 -8.91
C TYR A 141 6.11 -16.81 -9.95
N ILE A 142 6.40 -15.54 -9.70
CA ILE A 142 6.13 -14.44 -10.64
C ILE A 142 7.05 -14.61 -11.86
N HIS A 143 8.33 -14.84 -11.63
CA HIS A 143 9.32 -15.07 -12.70
C HIS A 143 8.97 -16.26 -13.58
N SER A 144 8.43 -17.36 -13.01
CA SER A 144 7.99 -18.55 -13.76
C SER A 144 6.84 -18.27 -14.74
N ARG A 145 6.18 -17.13 -14.63
CA ARG A 145 5.14 -16.63 -15.52
C ARG A 145 5.63 -15.54 -16.45
N ASP A 146 6.95 -15.39 -16.58
CA ASP A 146 7.59 -14.40 -17.43
C ASP A 146 7.26 -12.95 -17.04
N VAL A 147 7.12 -12.72 -15.70
CA VAL A 147 6.82 -11.42 -15.11
C VAL A 147 7.97 -10.99 -14.22
N THR A 148 8.41 -9.76 -14.36
CA THR A 148 9.28 -9.08 -13.39
C THR A 148 8.43 -8.27 -12.43
N TYR A 149 8.72 -8.36 -11.14
CA TYR A 149 8.30 -7.36 -10.16
C TYR A 149 9.50 -6.46 -9.86
N ALA A 150 9.34 -5.14 -10.01
CA ALA A 150 10.38 -4.16 -9.72
C ALA A 150 9.80 -2.96 -8.98
N VAL A 151 10.65 -2.30 -8.17
CA VAL A 151 10.31 -1.03 -7.53
C VAL A 151 10.88 0.12 -8.35
N PHE A 152 10.00 1.07 -8.70
CA PHE A 152 10.33 2.33 -9.34
C PHE A 152 10.17 3.45 -8.30
N CYS A 153 11.27 3.84 -7.67
CA CYS A 153 11.25 4.89 -6.65
C CYS A 153 11.02 6.26 -7.29
N GLN A 154 10.17 7.07 -6.67
CA GLN A 154 9.87 8.43 -7.10
C GLN A 154 10.87 9.48 -6.57
N GLY A 155 12.05 9.05 -6.18
CA GLY A 155 13.13 9.90 -5.69
C GLY A 155 14.50 9.40 -6.13
N PRO A 156 15.58 10.09 -5.68
CA PRO A 156 16.95 9.82 -6.10
C PRO A 156 17.36 8.38 -5.85
N TYR A 157 18.07 7.78 -6.82
CA TYR A 157 18.53 6.41 -6.71
C TYR A 157 19.44 6.20 -5.50
N GLU A 158 20.38 7.09 -5.27
CA GLU A 158 21.39 6.96 -4.21
C GLU A 158 20.78 6.86 -2.80
N GLU A 159 19.83 7.73 -2.49
CA GLU A 159 19.13 7.70 -1.19
C GLU A 159 18.25 6.47 -1.06
N SER A 160 17.43 6.22 -2.08
CA SER A 160 16.45 5.15 -2.05
C SER A 160 17.09 3.75 -2.09
N ALA A 161 18.24 3.60 -2.75
CA ALA A 161 18.99 2.36 -2.75
C ALA A 161 19.56 2.03 -1.36
N ARG A 162 20.03 3.04 -0.59
CA ARG A 162 20.46 2.83 0.79
C ARG A 162 19.30 2.40 1.69
N TYR A 163 18.11 2.96 1.46
CA TYR A 163 16.91 2.54 2.16
C TYR A 163 16.52 1.10 1.82
N ARG A 164 16.53 0.74 0.55
CA ARG A 164 16.37 -0.66 0.11
C ARG A 164 17.34 -1.59 0.83
N ASP A 165 18.62 -1.22 0.88
CA ASP A 165 19.68 -2.02 1.52
C ASP A 165 19.48 -2.10 3.04
N PHE A 166 19.12 -1.01 3.71
CA PHE A 166 18.72 -0.99 5.12
C PHE A 166 17.55 -1.95 5.38
N MET A 167 16.53 -1.93 4.52
CA MET A 167 15.37 -2.81 4.63
C MET A 167 15.66 -4.26 4.22
N GLY A 168 16.80 -4.53 3.57
CA GLY A 168 17.19 -5.86 3.09
C GLY A 168 16.29 -6.37 1.97
N TRP A 169 15.85 -5.47 1.08
CA TRP A 169 15.03 -5.81 -0.07
C TRP A 169 15.89 -6.20 -1.27
N GLU A 170 15.52 -7.27 -1.97
CA GLU A 170 16.32 -7.88 -3.04
C GLU A 170 15.71 -7.69 -4.45
N MET A 171 14.44 -7.23 -4.54
CA MET A 171 13.82 -6.99 -5.84
C MET A 171 14.56 -5.92 -6.63
N PRO A 172 14.51 -5.96 -7.99
CA PRO A 172 15.02 -4.90 -8.85
C PRO A 172 14.52 -3.52 -8.40
N TRP A 173 15.45 -2.57 -8.31
CA TRP A 173 15.20 -1.23 -7.78
C TRP A 173 15.74 -0.17 -8.72
N TYR A 174 14.89 0.75 -9.13
CA TYR A 174 15.21 1.85 -10.02
C TYR A 174 14.67 3.17 -9.47
N SER A 175 15.33 4.28 -9.75
CA SER A 175 14.72 5.60 -9.65
C SER A 175 14.04 5.94 -10.98
N ALA A 176 12.78 6.36 -10.88
CA ALA A 176 12.00 6.90 -11.98
C ALA A 176 11.85 8.43 -11.89
N GLU A 177 12.57 9.09 -10.98
CA GLU A 177 12.40 10.51 -10.63
C GLU A 177 12.37 11.41 -11.87
N ASP A 178 13.33 11.25 -12.78
CA ASP A 178 13.47 12.07 -14.00
C ASP A 178 12.40 11.79 -15.07
N SER A 179 11.57 10.76 -14.89
CA SER A 179 10.63 10.29 -15.93
C SER A 179 9.20 10.12 -15.39
N LEU A 180 8.91 10.64 -14.21
CA LEU A 180 7.58 10.51 -13.59
C LEU A 180 6.48 11.15 -14.43
N ASP A 181 6.75 12.30 -15.05
CA ASP A 181 5.79 12.98 -15.92
C ASP A 181 5.41 12.14 -17.15
N THR A 182 6.33 11.32 -17.64
CA THR A 182 6.10 10.40 -18.75
C THR A 182 5.44 9.10 -18.30
N LEU A 183 5.93 8.50 -17.22
CA LEU A 183 5.50 7.18 -16.76
C LEU A 183 4.19 7.23 -15.95
N LEU A 184 3.88 8.35 -15.33
CA LEU A 184 2.67 8.56 -14.54
C LEU A 184 1.72 9.61 -15.15
N VAL A 185 1.70 9.72 -16.49
CA VAL A 185 0.80 10.64 -17.20
C VAL A 185 -0.64 10.49 -16.70
N GLY A 186 -1.25 11.63 -16.33
CA GLY A 186 -2.63 11.67 -15.83
C GLY A 186 -2.81 11.14 -14.40
N ARG A 187 -1.72 10.85 -13.69
CA ARG A 187 -1.71 10.35 -12.31
C ARG A 187 -1.00 11.32 -11.38
N ARG A 188 -1.34 11.25 -10.11
CA ARG A 188 -0.71 12.11 -9.11
C ARG A 188 0.65 11.55 -8.71
N VAL A 189 1.72 12.27 -9.07
CA VAL A 189 3.07 12.04 -8.53
C VAL A 189 3.04 12.29 -7.01
N GLY A 190 3.83 11.52 -6.25
CA GLY A 190 3.81 11.55 -4.79
C GLY A 190 2.71 10.69 -4.14
N LEU A 191 1.96 9.92 -4.95
CA LEU A 191 1.19 8.75 -4.50
C LEU A 191 1.85 7.47 -5.03
N PHE A 192 1.69 6.36 -4.30
CA PHE A 192 2.14 5.08 -4.84
C PHE A 192 1.22 4.60 -5.96
N HIS A 193 1.77 3.89 -6.91
CA HIS A 193 1.04 3.25 -8.00
C HIS A 193 1.60 1.85 -8.25
N ILE A 194 0.74 0.93 -8.66
CA ILE A 194 1.13 -0.33 -9.28
C ILE A 194 0.78 -0.19 -10.75
N VAL A 195 1.78 -0.33 -11.62
CA VAL A 195 1.59 -0.23 -13.08
C VAL A 195 2.10 -1.50 -13.72
N CYS A 196 1.28 -2.10 -14.58
CA CYS A 196 1.60 -3.32 -15.31
C CYS A 196 1.94 -2.99 -16.76
N TYR A 197 3.04 -3.53 -17.24
CA TYR A 197 3.52 -3.35 -18.60
C TYR A 197 3.69 -4.69 -19.31
N LEU A 198 3.51 -4.66 -20.63
CA LEU A 198 3.80 -5.75 -21.55
C LEU A 198 4.86 -5.28 -22.55
N ARG A 199 5.85 -6.12 -22.81
CA ARG A 199 6.86 -5.91 -23.83
C ARG A 199 6.64 -6.83 -25.02
N GLN A 200 6.69 -6.28 -26.24
CA GLN A 200 6.72 -7.01 -27.49
C GLN A 200 7.93 -6.54 -28.32
N GLY A 201 9.03 -7.28 -28.28
CA GLY A 201 10.30 -6.83 -28.85
C GLY A 201 10.80 -5.57 -28.17
N SER A 202 10.93 -4.47 -28.91
CA SER A 202 11.30 -3.13 -28.43
C SER A 202 10.11 -2.26 -28.01
N HIS A 203 8.87 -2.71 -28.27
CA HIS A 203 7.67 -1.96 -27.93
C HIS A 203 7.19 -2.29 -26.52
N VAL A 204 6.81 -1.26 -25.77
CA VAL A 204 6.26 -1.37 -24.42
C VAL A 204 4.84 -0.83 -24.41
N TYR A 205 3.96 -1.51 -23.71
CA TYR A 205 2.56 -1.14 -23.53
C TYR A 205 2.19 -1.17 -22.06
N GLU A 206 1.56 -0.12 -21.58
CA GLU A 206 0.87 -0.16 -20.29
C GLU A 206 -0.45 -0.92 -20.46
N THR A 207 -0.70 -1.87 -19.57
CA THR A 207 -1.86 -2.77 -19.66
C THR A 207 -2.84 -2.58 -18.51
N TYR A 208 -2.38 -2.08 -17.37
CA TYR A 208 -3.20 -1.83 -16.19
C TYR A 208 -2.45 -0.96 -15.19
N TRP A 209 -3.19 -0.20 -14.39
CA TRP A 209 -2.63 0.46 -13.23
C TRP A 209 -3.67 0.58 -12.10
N THR A 210 -3.18 0.73 -10.86
CA THR A 210 -4.01 0.96 -9.68
C THR A 210 -3.25 1.73 -8.60
N THR A 211 -3.98 2.27 -7.62
CA THR A 211 -3.48 2.96 -6.42
C THR A 211 -4.52 2.84 -5.30
N GLY A 212 -4.28 3.45 -4.14
CA GLY A 212 -5.19 3.38 -3.00
C GLY A 212 -5.47 1.93 -2.59
N ARG A 213 -6.72 1.58 -2.34
CA ARG A 213 -7.08 0.20 -1.96
C ARG A 213 -6.78 -0.86 -3.01
N GLY A 214 -6.57 -0.48 -4.27
CA GLY A 214 -6.07 -1.41 -5.28
C GLY A 214 -4.66 -1.94 -5.00
N GLY A 215 -3.91 -1.28 -4.11
CA GLY A 215 -2.62 -1.76 -3.59
C GLY A 215 -2.72 -2.95 -2.65
N GLU A 216 -3.91 -3.24 -2.11
CA GLU A 216 -4.17 -4.42 -1.26
C GLU A 216 -3.86 -5.74 -2.00
N ALA A 217 -3.79 -5.72 -3.32
CA ALA A 217 -3.30 -6.86 -4.12
C ALA A 217 -1.86 -7.29 -3.76
N MET A 218 -1.09 -6.45 -3.07
CA MET A 218 0.26 -6.74 -2.57
C MET A 218 0.29 -7.04 -1.07
N ASP A 219 -0.86 -7.05 -0.38
CA ASP A 219 -0.93 -6.97 1.07
C ASP A 219 -1.42 -8.25 1.72
N ASN A 220 -0.51 -9.21 1.84
CA ASN A 220 -0.80 -10.48 2.51
C ASN A 220 -1.09 -10.31 4.01
N SER A 221 -0.59 -9.24 4.64
CA SER A 221 -0.82 -9.02 6.08
C SER A 221 -2.28 -8.68 6.36
N TYR A 222 -2.91 -7.88 5.51
CA TYR A 222 -4.32 -7.54 5.66
C TYR A 222 -5.22 -8.74 5.38
N ASP A 223 -4.92 -9.52 4.35
CA ASP A 223 -5.66 -10.75 4.06
C ASP A 223 -5.64 -11.72 5.24
N LEU A 224 -4.47 -11.86 5.90
CA LEU A 224 -4.35 -12.70 7.10
C LEU A 224 -5.07 -12.11 8.32
N LEU A 225 -5.04 -10.79 8.52
CA LEU A 225 -5.76 -10.13 9.59
C LEU A 225 -7.27 -10.28 9.42
N ASP A 226 -7.78 -10.15 8.20
CA ASP A 226 -9.20 -10.34 7.88
C ASP A 226 -9.73 -11.76 8.16
N LEU A 227 -8.85 -12.76 8.27
CA LEU A 227 -9.20 -14.11 8.73
C LEU A 227 -9.33 -14.20 10.25
N THR A 228 -8.85 -13.20 11.00
CA THR A 228 -8.88 -13.23 12.46
C THR A 228 -10.17 -12.61 13.00
N VAL A 229 -10.50 -12.98 14.23
CA VAL A 229 -11.73 -12.50 14.89
C VAL A 229 -11.81 -10.98 15.07
N TYR A 230 -10.67 -10.31 15.16
CA TYR A 230 -10.61 -8.86 15.36
C TYR A 230 -10.25 -8.07 14.11
N GLY A 231 -10.02 -8.72 12.97
CA GLY A 231 -9.68 -8.07 11.70
C GLY A 231 -8.43 -7.20 11.79
N ARG A 232 -8.42 -6.13 11.03
CA ARG A 232 -7.32 -5.15 10.97
C ARG A 232 -7.32 -4.17 12.15
N GLN A 233 -8.39 -4.13 12.93
CA GLN A 233 -8.63 -3.24 14.07
C GLN A 233 -8.64 -1.74 13.67
N GLU A 234 -9.09 -1.44 12.46
CA GLU A 234 -9.21 -0.09 11.93
C GLU A 234 -10.61 0.48 12.15
N MET A 235 -10.72 1.81 12.28
CA MET A 235 -11.99 2.47 12.64
C MET A 235 -13.10 2.34 11.60
N TRP A 236 -12.77 2.05 10.37
CA TRP A 236 -13.76 1.92 9.28
C TRP A 236 -14.34 0.51 9.17
N GLU A 237 -13.77 -0.46 9.89
CA GLU A 237 -14.28 -1.83 9.91
C GLU A 237 -15.60 -1.91 10.68
N ASP A 238 -16.52 -2.69 10.15
CA ASP A 238 -17.79 -3.03 10.81
C ASP A 238 -17.51 -4.08 11.89
N SER A 239 -17.12 -3.59 13.07
CA SER A 239 -16.77 -4.44 14.22
C SER A 239 -17.83 -4.34 15.31
N PRO A 240 -18.20 -5.45 15.97
CA PRO A 240 -19.11 -5.42 17.11
C PRO A 240 -18.64 -4.52 18.24
N THR A 241 -19.60 -3.99 19.02
CA THR A 241 -19.30 -3.13 20.17
C THR A 241 -18.43 -3.86 21.19
N GLY A 242 -17.38 -3.18 21.67
CA GLY A 242 -16.44 -3.73 22.66
C GLY A 242 -15.24 -4.48 22.05
N TRP A 243 -15.20 -4.62 20.73
CA TRP A 243 -14.05 -5.20 20.04
C TRP A 243 -12.94 -4.17 19.89
N PRO A 244 -11.64 -4.60 19.81
CA PRO A 244 -10.54 -3.66 19.76
C PRO A 244 -10.54 -2.88 18.45
N GLN A 245 -10.45 -1.56 18.56
CA GLN A 245 -10.19 -0.63 17.46
C GLN A 245 -8.98 0.23 17.82
N ARG A 246 -7.80 -0.36 17.74
CA ARG A 246 -6.55 0.25 18.23
C ARG A 246 -6.09 1.42 17.38
N PHE A 247 -6.40 1.39 16.10
CA PHE A 247 -5.85 2.33 15.13
C PHE A 247 -6.87 3.42 14.83
N LYS A 248 -6.93 4.42 15.74
CA LYS A 248 -7.73 5.62 15.56
C LYS A 248 -6.94 6.63 14.71
N GLY A 249 -7.23 6.70 13.42
CA GLY A 249 -6.64 7.72 12.53
C GLY A 249 -5.62 7.20 11.52
N LYS A 250 -4.73 8.11 11.05
CA LYS A 250 -3.93 7.92 9.83
C LYS A 250 -2.66 7.06 9.98
N GLN A 251 -2.31 6.58 11.17
CA GLN A 251 -0.99 5.98 11.44
C GLN A 251 -1.09 4.53 11.92
N THR A 252 -1.81 3.71 11.18
CA THR A 252 -1.99 2.29 11.52
C THR A 252 -0.72 1.46 11.42
N ILE A 253 0.22 1.90 10.60
CA ILE A 253 1.46 1.19 10.25
C ILE A 253 2.73 1.89 10.74
N ARG A 254 2.60 2.84 11.71
CA ARG A 254 3.72 3.45 12.44
C ARG A 254 3.72 3.04 13.91
N THR A 255 4.91 2.88 14.46
CA THR A 255 5.15 2.66 15.90
C THR A 255 6.25 3.61 16.35
N ASP A 256 5.96 4.43 17.39
CA ASP A 256 6.88 5.43 17.94
C ASP A 256 7.52 6.32 16.87
N GLY A 257 6.68 6.89 16.00
CA GLY A 257 7.09 7.87 15.01
C GLY A 257 7.78 7.33 13.75
N ARG A 258 7.96 5.99 13.64
CA ARG A 258 8.62 5.38 12.47
C ARG A 258 7.80 4.24 11.88
N PRO A 259 7.93 3.93 10.57
CA PRO A 259 7.31 2.76 9.97
C PRO A 259 7.58 1.48 10.75
N THR A 260 6.55 0.74 11.13
CA THR A 260 6.67 -0.46 11.99
C THR A 260 7.60 -1.51 11.37
N ALA A 261 7.58 -1.66 10.03
CA ALA A 261 8.39 -2.62 9.31
C ALA A 261 9.92 -2.38 9.45
N GLN A 262 10.36 -1.17 9.83
CA GLN A 262 11.79 -0.87 10.06
C GLN A 262 12.33 -1.48 11.36
N ARG A 263 11.46 -1.81 12.32
CA ARG A 263 11.91 -2.21 13.66
C ARG A 263 12.71 -3.49 13.69
N SER A 264 12.37 -4.46 12.86
CA SER A 264 13.14 -5.71 12.75
C SER A 264 14.57 -5.47 12.28
N ARG A 265 14.76 -4.47 11.40
CA ARG A 265 16.08 -4.13 10.85
C ARG A 265 16.96 -3.47 11.92
N LEU A 266 16.41 -2.53 12.68
CA LEU A 266 17.11 -1.90 13.80
C LEU A 266 17.49 -2.91 14.89
N LYS A 267 16.58 -3.84 15.23
CA LYS A 267 16.88 -4.93 16.17
C LYS A 267 18.02 -5.84 15.67
N ALA A 268 18.15 -5.99 14.36
CA ALA A 268 19.27 -6.72 13.74
C ALA A 268 20.55 -5.91 13.62
N GLY A 269 20.59 -4.66 14.15
CA GLY A 269 21.78 -3.79 14.13
C GLY A 269 22.04 -3.11 12.78
N CYS A 270 21.07 -3.08 11.85
CA CYS A 270 21.23 -2.39 10.58
C CYS A 270 21.19 -0.87 10.79
N SER A 271 22.09 -0.14 10.13
CA SER A 271 22.09 1.32 10.11
C SER A 271 20.98 1.84 9.21
N ASP A 272 20.24 2.82 9.68
CA ASP A 272 19.23 3.57 8.92
C ASP A 272 19.73 4.94 8.44
N ASP A 273 21.03 5.16 8.46
CA ASP A 273 21.67 6.33 7.87
C ASP A 273 21.62 6.26 6.35
N LEU A 274 20.78 7.11 5.76
CA LEU A 274 20.62 7.20 4.31
C LEU A 274 21.59 8.20 3.66
N GLY A 275 22.45 8.86 4.46
CA GLY A 275 23.28 9.96 3.99
C GLY A 275 22.45 11.14 3.48
N THR A 276 21.22 11.31 3.99
CA THR A 276 20.33 12.40 3.60
C THR A 276 20.78 13.70 4.28
N VAL A 277 21.01 14.74 3.50
CA VAL A 277 21.26 16.08 4.02
C VAL A 277 19.94 16.83 3.95
N ARG A 278 19.35 17.23 5.08
CA ARG A 278 18.21 18.15 5.09
C ARG A 278 18.63 19.37 4.26
N ARG A 279 17.97 19.61 3.14
CA ARG A 279 18.11 20.88 2.43
C ARG A 279 17.63 21.94 3.41
N GLY A 280 18.59 22.66 4.01
CA GLY A 280 18.30 23.73 4.94
C GLY A 280 17.29 24.69 4.28
N THR A 281 16.23 25.02 5.01
CA THR A 281 15.45 26.23 4.71
C THR A 281 16.47 27.36 4.55
N ALA A 282 16.51 27.95 3.35
CA ALA A 282 17.33 29.12 3.10
C ALA A 282 17.04 30.16 4.20
N PRO A 283 18.04 30.81 4.78
CA PRO A 283 17.79 31.85 5.76
C PRO A 283 16.96 32.93 5.10
N ASP A 284 15.85 33.28 5.75
CA ASP A 284 14.97 34.37 5.37
C ASP A 284 15.79 35.64 5.21
N SER A 285 15.99 36.09 3.98
CA SER A 285 16.68 37.34 3.69
C SER A 285 15.67 38.49 3.81
N SER A 286 15.28 38.81 5.04
CA SER A 286 14.59 40.04 5.38
C SER A 286 15.44 40.81 6.39
N SER A 287 16.27 41.72 5.87
CA SER A 287 16.83 42.86 6.58
C SER A 287 16.64 44.12 5.73
#